data_2a67d52e375c9c6c49830e0e87a4c063
#
_entry.id   2a67d52e375c9c6c49830e0e87a4c063
#
_cell.length_a   1.000
_cell.length_b   1.000
_cell.length_c   1.000
_cell.angle_alpha   90.00
_cell.angle_beta   90.00
_cell.angle_gamma   90.00
#
_symmetry.space_group_name_H-M   'P 1'
#
loop_
_entity.id
_entity.type
_entity.pdbx_description
1 polymer ?
#
loop_
_entity_poly.entity_id
_entity_poly.type
_entity_poly.pdbx_seq_one_letter_code
_entity_poly.pdbx_strand_id
1 'polypeptide(L)'
;MRNPSKYGGNSRRRGNAMVEMALIFVPMLVMFFGIIDVSMVVFLQNTLMHATREGARFAMTYSPSYNGTSCAGSQAACIQQVAQTNAFGFLSGSNASRIAVNYYTANDLTHPVMVCTSTCTLQGVLPQTLSNGKVVTYPNQPGNIVEVAVTNYPWNWLFPVSAKGYSLTSAGVNLNASAVDVLGGLPVGMTAPPRP
;
A
#
# COMPACT_ATOMS: atom_id res chain seq x y z
N MET A 1 82.15 -12.43 -15.84
CA MET A 1 81.34 -11.23 -15.42
C MET A 1 79.88 -11.49 -15.79
N ARG A 2 78.99 -11.76 -14.82
CA ARG A 2 77.53 -11.99 -15.02
C ARG A 2 76.80 -10.69 -14.84
N ASN A 3 76.08 -10.30 -15.86
CA ASN A 3 75.22 -9.10 -15.88
C ASN A 3 73.94 -9.40 -15.12
N PRO A 4 73.55 -8.65 -14.06
CA PRO A 4 72.27 -8.87 -13.39
C PRO A 4 71.13 -8.27 -14.25
N SER A 5 70.26 -9.16 -14.71
CA SER A 5 69.03 -8.80 -15.43
C SER A 5 68.14 -7.93 -14.56
N LYS A 6 67.80 -6.74 -15.06
CA LYS A 6 66.78 -5.82 -14.50
C LYS A 6 65.43 -6.42 -14.57
N TYR A 7 64.94 -7.12 -13.52
CA TYR A 7 63.54 -7.38 -13.24
C TYR A 7 62.99 -6.21 -12.44
N GLY A 8 62.63 -5.17 -13.11
CA GLY A 8 61.98 -4.02 -12.48
C GLY A 8 60.86 -3.45 -13.33
N GLY A 9 59.66 -3.62 -12.88
CA GLY A 9 58.62 -2.66 -13.27
C GLY A 9 57.38 -3.11 -13.99
N ASN A 10 56.59 -4.04 -13.38
CA ASN A 10 55.20 -4.25 -13.83
C ASN A 10 54.12 -4.01 -12.73
N SER A 11 54.51 -3.59 -11.53
CA SER A 11 53.55 -3.36 -10.45
C SER A 11 52.66 -2.10 -10.62
N ARG A 12 53.21 -1.04 -11.23
CA ARG A 12 52.48 0.23 -11.47
C ARG A 12 51.35 0.10 -12.50
N ARG A 13 51.48 -0.79 -13.49
CA ARG A 13 50.44 -1.00 -14.52
C ARG A 13 49.23 -1.75 -13.99
N ARG A 14 49.38 -2.64 -13.01
CA ARG A 14 48.30 -3.41 -12.40
C ARG A 14 47.38 -2.54 -11.53
N GLY A 15 47.91 -1.54 -10.84
CA GLY A 15 47.12 -0.60 -10.05
C GLY A 15 46.19 0.30 -10.91
N ASN A 16 46.69 0.73 -12.07
CA ASN A 16 45.91 1.60 -12.96
C ASN A 16 44.71 0.87 -13.58
N ALA A 17 44.88 -0.40 -13.96
CA ALA A 17 43.76 -1.21 -14.49
C ALA A 17 42.67 -1.49 -13.45
N MET A 18 43.03 -1.64 -12.16
CA MET A 18 42.01 -1.78 -11.09
C MET A 18 41.18 -0.51 -10.88
N VAL A 19 41.82 0.66 -10.94
CA VAL A 19 41.09 1.95 -10.81
C VAL A 19 40.18 2.19 -11.99
N GLU A 20 40.63 1.87 -13.20
CA GLU A 20 39.84 1.98 -14.41
C GLU A 20 38.61 1.06 -14.39
N MET A 21 38.81 -0.19 -13.94
CA MET A 21 37.71 -1.16 -13.78
C MET A 21 36.73 -0.70 -12.72
N ALA A 22 37.20 -0.18 -11.57
CA ALA A 22 36.31 0.33 -10.51
C ALA A 22 35.50 1.54 -10.99
N LEU A 23 36.06 2.42 -11.80
CA LEU A 23 35.39 3.61 -12.32
C LEU A 23 34.21 3.26 -13.27
N ILE A 24 34.30 2.15 -13.99
CA ILE A 24 33.24 1.64 -14.85
C ILE A 24 32.21 0.81 -14.03
N PHE A 25 32.74 -0.02 -13.11
CA PHE A 25 31.92 -0.97 -12.38
C PHE A 25 30.96 -0.29 -11.36
N VAL A 26 31.43 0.75 -10.66
CA VAL A 26 30.62 1.47 -9.66
C VAL A 26 29.35 2.09 -10.27
N PRO A 27 29.44 2.91 -11.35
CA PRO A 27 28.22 3.46 -11.97
C PRO A 27 27.30 2.38 -12.55
N MET A 28 27.85 1.27 -13.06
CA MET A 28 27.07 0.14 -13.52
C MET A 28 26.27 -0.49 -12.36
N LEU A 29 26.89 -0.69 -11.20
CA LEU A 29 26.21 -1.21 -10.00
C LEU A 29 25.10 -0.26 -9.52
N VAL A 30 25.38 1.04 -9.46
CA VAL A 30 24.39 2.05 -9.06
C VAL A 30 23.17 2.00 -9.99
N MET A 31 23.38 1.87 -11.30
CA MET A 31 22.30 1.75 -12.27
C MET A 31 21.51 0.45 -12.07
N PHE A 32 22.20 -0.66 -11.84
CA PHE A 32 21.57 -1.96 -11.59
C PHE A 32 20.70 -1.95 -10.33
N PHE A 33 21.22 -1.44 -9.23
CA PHE A 33 20.47 -1.33 -7.98
C PHE A 33 19.32 -0.34 -8.07
N GLY A 34 19.48 0.76 -8.81
CA GLY A 34 18.41 1.70 -9.07
C GLY A 34 17.23 1.06 -9.81
N ILE A 35 17.48 0.19 -10.78
CA ILE A 35 16.44 -0.55 -11.50
C ILE A 35 15.70 -1.51 -10.53
N ILE A 36 16.42 -2.18 -9.64
CA ILE A 36 15.81 -3.07 -8.63
C ILE A 36 14.90 -2.26 -7.70
N ASP A 37 15.36 -1.12 -7.19
CA ASP A 37 14.58 -0.29 -6.28
C ASP A 37 13.27 0.21 -6.93
N VAL A 38 13.35 0.72 -8.15
CA VAL A 38 12.16 1.17 -8.90
C VAL A 38 11.21 0.00 -9.14
N SER A 39 11.72 -1.17 -9.50
CA SER A 39 10.90 -2.37 -9.72
C SER A 39 10.15 -2.79 -8.45
N MET A 40 10.80 -2.70 -7.29
CA MET A 40 10.18 -3.00 -6.00
C MET A 40 9.09 -2.00 -5.63
N VAL A 41 9.28 -0.71 -5.91
CA VAL A 41 8.24 0.32 -5.70
C VAL A 41 7.01 0.02 -6.55
N VAL A 42 7.20 -0.28 -7.84
CA VAL A 42 6.10 -0.62 -8.76
C VAL A 42 5.38 -1.91 -8.33
N PHE A 43 6.14 -2.92 -7.93
CA PHE A 43 5.58 -4.16 -7.40
C PHE A 43 4.71 -3.90 -6.16
N LEU A 44 5.23 -3.13 -5.21
CA LEU A 44 4.51 -2.79 -3.97
C LEU A 44 3.24 -1.98 -4.28
N GLN A 45 3.33 -0.98 -5.16
CA GLN A 45 2.18 -0.17 -5.57
C GLN A 45 1.06 -1.05 -6.16
N ASN A 46 1.41 -1.98 -7.06
CA ASN A 46 0.45 -2.92 -7.64
C ASN A 46 -0.15 -3.86 -6.58
N THR A 47 0.66 -4.32 -5.63
CA THR A 47 0.21 -5.17 -4.52
C THR A 47 -0.80 -4.43 -3.63
N LEU A 48 -0.52 -3.18 -3.27
CA LEU A 48 -1.44 -2.36 -2.48
C LEU A 48 -2.75 -2.09 -3.24
N MET A 49 -2.69 -1.80 -4.53
CA MET A 49 -3.88 -1.63 -5.37
C MET A 49 -4.70 -2.93 -5.48
N HIS A 50 -4.05 -4.08 -5.57
CA HIS A 50 -4.74 -5.37 -5.56
C HIS A 50 -5.43 -5.60 -4.21
N ALA A 51 -4.72 -5.38 -3.11
CA ALA A 51 -5.25 -5.55 -1.76
C ALA A 51 -6.48 -4.67 -1.48
N THR A 52 -6.44 -3.39 -1.89
CA THR A 52 -7.58 -2.48 -1.74
C THR A 52 -8.79 -2.91 -2.58
N ARG A 53 -8.57 -3.40 -3.80
CA ARG A 53 -9.65 -3.92 -4.66
C ARG A 53 -10.31 -5.17 -4.08
N GLU A 54 -9.53 -6.12 -3.55
CA GLU A 54 -10.09 -7.31 -2.91
C GLU A 54 -10.87 -6.94 -1.63
N GLY A 55 -10.38 -5.95 -0.86
CA GLY A 55 -11.11 -5.39 0.28
C GLY A 55 -12.46 -4.77 -0.13
N ALA A 56 -12.46 -3.93 -1.17
CA ALA A 56 -13.68 -3.31 -1.68
C ALA A 56 -14.67 -4.36 -2.23
N ARG A 57 -14.17 -5.36 -2.97
CA ARG A 57 -14.98 -6.47 -3.46
C ARG A 57 -15.59 -7.29 -2.32
N PHE A 58 -14.84 -7.54 -1.26
CA PHE A 58 -15.36 -8.22 -0.09
C PHE A 58 -16.48 -7.42 0.59
N ALA A 59 -16.35 -6.09 0.66
CA ALA A 59 -17.38 -5.22 1.23
C ALA A 59 -18.75 -5.40 0.57
N MET A 60 -18.78 -5.64 -0.75
CA MET A 60 -20.02 -5.88 -1.50
C MET A 60 -20.70 -7.20 -1.13
N THR A 61 -19.98 -8.19 -0.63
CA THR A 61 -20.54 -9.49 -0.28
C THR A 61 -21.37 -9.48 0.99
N TYR A 62 -21.26 -8.44 1.79
CA TYR A 62 -21.88 -8.36 3.13
C TYR A 62 -21.61 -9.58 4.01
N SER A 63 -20.51 -10.28 3.78
CA SER A 63 -20.16 -11.46 4.57
C SER A 63 -19.90 -11.07 6.03
N PRO A 64 -20.52 -11.76 7.01
CA PRO A 64 -20.29 -11.51 8.43
C PRO A 64 -18.97 -12.14 8.93
N SER A 65 -18.30 -12.90 8.10
CA SER A 65 -17.07 -13.62 8.46
C SER A 65 -16.09 -13.70 7.31
N TYR A 66 -14.82 -13.79 7.64
CA TYR A 66 -13.73 -14.04 6.70
C TYR A 66 -12.90 -15.23 7.19
N ASN A 67 -12.65 -16.21 6.32
CA ASN A 67 -11.92 -17.45 6.63
C ASN A 67 -12.47 -18.19 7.88
N GLY A 68 -13.80 -18.21 8.04
CA GLY A 68 -14.43 -18.87 9.19
C GLY A 68 -14.37 -18.09 10.50
N THR A 69 -13.73 -16.93 10.52
CA THR A 69 -13.65 -16.04 11.69
C THR A 69 -14.67 -14.92 11.56
N SER A 70 -15.46 -14.70 12.61
CA SER A 70 -16.41 -13.59 12.66
C SER A 70 -15.66 -12.25 12.62
N CYS A 71 -16.20 -11.31 11.86
CA CYS A 71 -15.65 -9.95 11.75
C CYS A 71 -15.78 -9.23 13.09
N ALA A 72 -14.79 -9.24 13.94
CA ALA A 72 -14.66 -8.56 15.25
C ALA A 72 -15.72 -7.47 15.59
N GLY A 73 -17.00 -7.77 15.33
CA GLY A 73 -18.15 -6.87 15.56
C GLY A 73 -18.40 -5.82 14.48
N SER A 74 -17.57 -5.69 13.44
CA SER A 74 -17.78 -4.73 12.36
C SER A 74 -17.40 -5.27 10.99
N GLN A 75 -18.13 -4.85 9.96
CA GLN A 75 -17.80 -5.18 8.56
C GLN A 75 -16.44 -4.60 8.16
N ALA A 76 -16.12 -3.38 8.63
CA ALA A 76 -14.87 -2.71 8.32
C ALA A 76 -13.65 -3.51 8.78
N ALA A 77 -13.74 -4.18 9.94
CA ALA A 77 -12.66 -5.02 10.45
C ALA A 77 -12.34 -6.20 9.51
N CYS A 78 -13.37 -6.86 8.95
CA CYS A 78 -13.15 -7.91 7.96
C CYS A 78 -12.58 -7.37 6.65
N ILE A 79 -13.07 -6.21 6.17
CA ILE A 79 -12.52 -5.58 4.96
C ILE A 79 -11.03 -5.30 5.14
N GLN A 80 -10.64 -4.76 6.29
CA GLN A 80 -9.23 -4.52 6.62
C GLN A 80 -8.42 -5.82 6.67
N GLN A 81 -8.97 -6.88 7.26
CA GLN A 81 -8.31 -8.19 7.31
C GLN A 81 -8.14 -8.80 5.92
N VAL A 82 -9.13 -8.68 5.04
CA VAL A 82 -9.02 -9.11 3.63
C VAL A 82 -7.91 -8.34 2.93
N ALA A 83 -7.88 -7.02 3.07
CA ALA A 83 -6.84 -6.19 2.48
C ALA A 83 -5.44 -6.56 3.02
N GLN A 84 -5.30 -6.79 4.33
CA GLN A 84 -4.04 -7.24 4.93
C GLN A 84 -3.56 -8.57 4.39
N THR A 85 -4.46 -9.56 4.28
CA THR A 85 -4.12 -10.89 3.78
C THR A 85 -3.65 -10.84 2.33
N ASN A 86 -4.30 -10.03 1.49
CA ASN A 86 -3.96 -9.87 0.07
C ASN A 86 -2.78 -8.92 -0.19
N ALA A 87 -2.25 -8.28 0.85
CA ALA A 87 -1.08 -7.40 0.76
C ALA A 87 0.26 -8.14 0.95
N PHE A 88 0.29 -9.47 0.95
CA PHE A 88 1.51 -10.28 1.11
C PHE A 88 2.38 -9.89 2.32
N GLY A 89 1.75 -9.45 3.42
CA GLY A 89 2.44 -9.05 4.66
C GLY A 89 2.89 -7.59 4.71
N PHE A 90 2.81 -6.82 3.63
CA PHE A 90 3.19 -5.40 3.62
C PHE A 90 2.30 -4.54 4.54
N LEU A 91 1.03 -4.89 4.68
CA LEU A 91 0.07 -4.20 5.55
C LEU A 91 -0.08 -4.89 6.92
N SER A 92 0.96 -5.50 7.44
CA SER A 92 0.98 -6.13 8.76
C SER A 92 1.63 -5.24 9.82
N GLY A 93 1.40 -5.55 11.10
CA GLY A 93 1.98 -4.83 12.22
C GLY A 93 1.57 -3.35 12.25
N SER A 94 2.53 -2.45 12.35
CA SER A 94 2.28 -0.99 12.38
C SER A 94 1.65 -0.43 11.12
N ASN A 95 1.78 -1.11 9.98
CA ASN A 95 1.18 -0.67 8.72
C ASN A 95 -0.30 -1.04 8.59
N ALA A 96 -0.83 -1.88 9.48
CA ALA A 96 -2.25 -2.24 9.49
C ALA A 96 -3.16 -1.02 9.70
N SER A 97 -2.73 -0.06 10.51
CA SER A 97 -3.46 1.18 10.79
C SER A 97 -3.52 2.16 9.60
N ARG A 98 -2.78 1.89 8.52
CA ARG A 98 -2.81 2.69 7.29
C ARG A 98 -3.95 2.33 6.36
N ILE A 99 -4.66 1.24 6.65
CA ILE A 99 -5.84 0.83 5.90
C ILE A 99 -7.04 1.59 6.47
N ALA A 100 -7.62 2.45 5.66
CA ALA A 100 -8.86 3.15 5.96
C ALA A 100 -10.01 2.56 5.13
N VAL A 101 -11.15 2.33 5.77
CA VAL A 101 -12.40 1.98 5.10
C VAL A 101 -13.35 3.17 5.27
N ASN A 102 -13.62 3.85 4.19
CA ASN A 102 -14.45 5.04 4.15
C ASN A 102 -15.81 4.71 3.55
N TYR A 103 -16.87 5.18 4.16
CA TYR A 103 -18.21 5.03 3.64
C TYR A 103 -18.75 6.39 3.21
N TYR A 104 -19.31 6.44 2.01
CA TYR A 104 -19.92 7.65 1.42
C TYR A 104 -21.37 7.40 1.11
N THR A 105 -22.18 8.46 1.14
CA THR A 105 -23.53 8.41 0.60
C THR A 105 -23.50 8.71 -0.90
N ALA A 106 -24.51 8.25 -1.63
CA ALA A 106 -24.61 8.50 -3.07
C ALA A 106 -24.73 10.01 -3.41
N ASN A 107 -25.11 10.86 -2.45
CA ASN A 107 -25.25 12.30 -2.66
C ASN A 107 -23.96 13.08 -2.41
N ASP A 108 -23.05 12.56 -1.59
CA ASP A 108 -21.78 13.23 -1.28
C ASP A 108 -20.65 12.22 -1.34
N LEU A 109 -19.83 12.37 -2.38
CA LEU A 109 -18.65 11.54 -2.64
C LEU A 109 -17.35 12.21 -2.16
N THR A 110 -17.46 13.42 -1.66
CA THR A 110 -16.29 14.20 -1.22
C THR A 110 -16.02 14.08 0.27
N HIS A 111 -17.09 13.90 1.05
CA HIS A 111 -16.98 13.77 2.50
C HIS A 111 -17.50 12.41 2.95
N PRO A 112 -16.63 11.56 3.53
CA PRO A 112 -17.06 10.27 4.04
C PRO A 112 -18.02 10.47 5.23
N VAL A 113 -19.08 9.69 5.28
CA VAL A 113 -20.01 9.67 6.42
C VAL A 113 -19.37 8.97 7.62
N MET A 114 -18.53 7.98 7.34
CA MET A 114 -17.77 7.25 8.35
C MET A 114 -16.39 6.87 7.83
N VAL A 115 -15.41 6.97 8.71
CA VAL A 115 -14.03 6.54 8.48
C VAL A 115 -13.66 5.49 9.51
N CYS A 116 -13.24 4.33 9.04
CA CYS A 116 -12.75 3.22 9.86
C CYS A 116 -11.27 2.96 9.59
N THR A 117 -10.43 3.19 10.60
CA THR A 117 -9.02 2.77 10.62
C THR A 117 -8.85 1.68 11.67
N SER A 118 -8.25 1.95 12.81
CA SER A 118 -8.29 1.07 13.99
C SER A 118 -9.62 1.13 14.73
N THR A 119 -10.29 2.26 14.66
CA THR A 119 -11.63 2.51 15.21
C THR A 119 -12.46 3.20 14.14
N CYS A 120 -13.79 2.99 14.19
CA CYS A 120 -14.71 3.65 13.29
C CYS A 120 -15.24 4.93 13.91
N THR A 121 -15.12 6.04 13.17
CA THR A 121 -15.61 7.37 13.59
C THR A 121 -16.61 7.90 12.58
N LEU A 122 -17.80 8.29 13.05
CA LEU A 122 -18.78 9.01 12.26
C LEU A 122 -18.27 10.42 11.99
N GLN A 123 -18.22 10.80 10.70
CA GLN A 123 -17.84 12.14 10.25
C GLN A 123 -19.07 12.96 9.82
N GLY A 124 -20.14 12.28 9.39
CA GLY A 124 -21.36 12.89 8.90
C GLY A 124 -22.56 12.67 9.83
N VAL A 125 -23.65 13.40 9.55
CA VAL A 125 -24.92 13.27 10.29
C VAL A 125 -25.75 12.17 9.63
N LEU A 126 -26.17 11.19 10.41
CA LEU A 126 -27.14 10.17 10.02
C LEU A 126 -28.36 10.24 10.96
N PRO A 127 -29.58 10.00 10.48
CA PRO A 127 -29.96 9.60 9.11
C PRO A 127 -29.94 10.73 8.08
N GLN A 128 -29.64 10.40 6.82
CA GLN A 128 -29.69 11.33 5.68
C GLN A 128 -30.77 10.86 4.70
N THR A 129 -31.55 11.80 4.15
CA THR A 129 -32.48 11.51 3.06
C THR A 129 -31.80 11.84 1.73
N LEU A 130 -31.65 10.83 0.89
CA LEU A 130 -31.10 10.98 -0.46
C LEU A 130 -32.07 11.73 -1.39
N SER A 131 -31.55 12.25 -2.50
CA SER A 131 -32.34 12.94 -3.52
C SER A 131 -33.47 12.09 -4.14
N ASN A 132 -33.34 10.76 -4.08
CA ASN A 132 -34.35 9.80 -4.50
C ASN A 132 -35.38 9.44 -3.41
N GLY A 133 -35.40 10.14 -2.28
CA GLY A 133 -36.28 9.89 -1.14
C GLY A 133 -35.89 8.73 -0.23
N LYS A 134 -34.80 7.99 -0.54
CA LYS A 134 -34.32 6.90 0.30
C LYS A 134 -33.63 7.47 1.56
N VAL A 135 -33.96 6.92 2.72
CA VAL A 135 -33.32 7.30 3.99
C VAL A 135 -32.15 6.38 4.27
N VAL A 136 -30.96 6.97 4.44
CA VAL A 136 -29.74 6.27 4.86
C VAL A 136 -29.66 6.38 6.38
N THR A 137 -29.74 5.26 7.07
CA THR A 137 -29.71 5.20 8.55
C THR A 137 -28.37 4.71 9.10
N TYR A 138 -27.58 4.01 8.30
CA TYR A 138 -26.28 3.52 8.68
C TYR A 138 -25.29 3.53 7.49
N PRO A 139 -23.98 3.67 7.73
CA PRO A 139 -22.99 3.92 6.67
C PRO A 139 -22.88 2.80 5.65
N ASN A 140 -22.94 1.54 6.06
CA ASN A 140 -22.82 0.37 5.18
C ASN A 140 -24.17 -0.08 4.57
N GLN A 141 -25.12 0.83 4.42
CA GLN A 141 -26.41 0.52 3.80
C GLN A 141 -26.26 0.27 2.30
N PRO A 142 -27.02 -0.69 1.72
CA PRO A 142 -27.04 -0.91 0.28
C PRO A 142 -27.33 0.35 -0.52
N GLY A 143 -26.51 0.60 -1.54
CA GLY A 143 -26.54 1.80 -2.38
C GLY A 143 -25.61 2.92 -1.92
N ASN A 144 -24.98 2.77 -0.77
CA ASN A 144 -23.84 3.61 -0.38
C ASN A 144 -22.56 3.14 -1.06
N ILE A 145 -21.53 3.95 -0.96
CA ILE A 145 -20.24 3.70 -1.59
C ILE A 145 -19.21 3.41 -0.48
N VAL A 146 -18.41 2.39 -0.70
CA VAL A 146 -17.30 2.04 0.15
C VAL A 146 -15.99 2.30 -0.59
N GLU A 147 -15.07 2.97 0.06
CA GLU A 147 -13.69 3.14 -0.37
C GLU A 147 -12.77 2.41 0.61
N VAL A 148 -11.91 1.57 0.08
CA VAL A 148 -10.81 0.98 0.83
C VAL A 148 -9.53 1.66 0.37
N ALA A 149 -8.89 2.38 1.28
CA ALA A 149 -7.71 3.16 0.98
C ALA A 149 -6.53 2.76 1.87
N VAL A 150 -5.34 2.72 1.28
CA VAL A 150 -4.07 2.67 2.00
C VAL A 150 -3.38 4.01 1.79
N THR A 151 -3.11 4.72 2.88
CA THR A 151 -2.54 6.06 2.82
C THR A 151 -1.18 6.13 3.47
N ASN A 152 -0.29 6.92 2.86
CA ASN A 152 1.04 7.22 3.40
C ASN A 152 1.86 5.98 3.76
N TYR A 153 1.82 4.94 2.90
CA TYR A 153 2.70 3.79 3.08
C TYR A 153 4.15 4.20 2.79
N PRO A 154 5.06 4.18 3.78
CA PRO A 154 6.42 4.66 3.59
C PRO A 154 7.23 3.57 2.90
N TRP A 155 7.83 3.90 1.78
CA TRP A 155 8.86 3.11 1.14
C TRP A 155 10.22 3.73 1.42
N ASN A 156 11.14 2.94 1.96
CA ASN A 156 12.53 3.33 2.13
C ASN A 156 13.36 2.64 1.04
N TRP A 157 14.23 3.40 0.39
CA TRP A 157 15.12 2.85 -0.62
C TRP A 157 16.01 1.76 -0.03
N LEU A 158 16.13 0.62 -0.72
CA LEU A 158 16.96 -0.52 -0.32
C LEU A 158 18.44 -0.16 -0.36
N PHE A 159 18.81 0.67 -1.32
CA PHE A 159 20.20 1.11 -1.52
C PHE A 159 20.30 2.61 -1.22
N PRO A 160 20.73 2.97 -0.01
CA PRO A 160 20.93 4.36 0.36
C PRO A 160 22.12 4.94 -0.42
N VAL A 161 21.83 5.72 -1.44
CA VAL A 161 22.86 6.51 -2.13
C VAL A 161 23.02 7.82 -1.38
N SER A 162 24.07 7.95 -0.58
CA SER A 162 24.45 9.23 0.00
C SER A 162 25.73 9.73 -0.66
N ALA A 163 25.65 10.85 -1.34
CA ALA A 163 26.80 11.61 -1.84
C ALA A 163 26.91 12.91 -1.03
N LYS A 164 28.12 13.45 -0.94
CA LYS A 164 28.46 14.64 -0.17
C LYS A 164 27.41 15.77 -0.31
N GLY A 165 26.53 15.89 0.72
CA GLY A 165 25.45 16.89 0.76
C GLY A 165 24.10 16.44 0.19
N TYR A 166 24.01 15.26 -0.40
CA TYR A 166 22.75 14.68 -0.90
C TYR A 166 22.54 13.28 -0.32
N SER A 167 21.44 13.08 0.40
CA SER A 167 21.04 11.78 0.91
C SER A 167 19.69 11.41 0.31
N LEU A 168 19.64 10.36 -0.50
CA LEU A 168 18.39 9.80 -1.00
C LEU A 168 17.68 8.94 0.06
N THR A 169 18.35 8.63 1.17
CA THR A 169 17.78 7.84 2.27
C THR A 169 16.66 8.57 3.04
N SER A 170 16.66 9.91 3.03
CA SER A 170 15.66 10.71 3.73
C SER A 170 14.43 11.05 2.88
N ALA A 171 14.49 10.82 1.57
CA ALA A 171 13.39 11.00 0.65
C ALA A 171 12.63 9.68 0.44
N GLY A 172 12.01 9.15 1.49
CA GLY A 172 11.09 8.04 1.36
C GLY A 172 9.93 8.42 0.43
N VAL A 173 9.49 7.48 -0.41
CA VAL A 173 8.29 7.66 -1.23
C VAL A 173 7.10 7.16 -0.43
N ASN A 174 6.08 8.00 -0.29
CA ASN A 174 4.81 7.58 0.29
C ASN A 174 3.91 7.03 -0.81
N LEU A 175 3.54 5.78 -0.68
CA LEU A 175 2.64 5.11 -1.61
C LEU A 175 1.20 5.20 -1.11
N ASN A 176 0.29 5.45 -2.03
CA ASN A 176 -1.15 5.49 -1.77
C ASN A 176 -1.85 4.58 -2.76
N ALA A 177 -2.86 3.85 -2.29
CA ALA A 177 -3.71 3.03 -3.12
C ALA A 177 -5.14 3.12 -2.61
N SER A 178 -6.11 3.24 -3.50
CA SER A 178 -7.52 3.18 -3.12
C SER A 178 -8.33 2.42 -4.15
N ALA A 179 -9.42 1.81 -3.68
CA ALA A 179 -10.41 1.19 -4.51
C ALA A 179 -11.80 1.57 -3.97
N VAL A 180 -12.68 1.92 -4.88
CA VAL A 180 -14.04 2.37 -4.58
C VAL A 180 -15.02 1.41 -5.22
N ASP A 181 -16.07 1.05 -4.49
CA ASP A 181 -17.15 0.23 -5.02
C ASP A 181 -18.50 0.61 -4.40
N VAL A 182 -19.57 0.24 -5.07
CA VAL A 182 -20.93 0.49 -4.59
C VAL A 182 -21.43 -0.72 -3.82
N LEU A 183 -21.91 -0.49 -2.60
CA LEU A 183 -22.51 -1.53 -1.80
C LEU A 183 -23.81 -2.02 -2.48
N GLY A 184 -23.78 -3.23 -3.00
CA GLY A 184 -24.91 -3.87 -3.69
C GLY A 184 -26.10 -4.11 -2.76
N GLY A 185 -27.17 -4.67 -3.32
CA GLY A 185 -28.29 -5.15 -2.51
C GLY A 185 -27.91 -6.40 -1.71
N LEU A 186 -28.48 -6.54 -0.51
CA LEU A 186 -28.34 -7.77 0.27
C LEU A 186 -28.92 -8.95 -0.54
N PRO A 187 -28.21 -10.08 -0.61
CA PRO A 187 -28.76 -11.30 -1.16
C PRO A 187 -30.06 -11.69 -0.44
N VAL A 188 -31.00 -12.27 -1.19
CA VAL A 188 -32.28 -12.70 -0.63
C VAL A 188 -32.06 -13.66 0.53
N GLY A 189 -32.61 -13.33 1.70
CA GLY A 189 -32.50 -14.15 2.93
C GLY A 189 -31.31 -13.83 3.83
N MET A 190 -30.46 -12.87 3.45
CA MET A 190 -29.40 -12.40 4.36
C MET A 190 -29.86 -11.21 5.20
N THR A 191 -29.50 -11.23 6.47
CA THR A 191 -29.61 -10.07 7.37
C THR A 191 -28.50 -9.09 7.12
N ALA A 192 -28.75 -7.79 7.34
CA ALA A 192 -27.71 -6.77 7.25
C ALA A 192 -26.52 -7.14 8.14
N PRO A 193 -25.29 -6.91 7.66
CA PRO A 193 -24.10 -7.16 8.47
C PRO A 193 -24.10 -6.30 9.74
N PRO A 194 -23.32 -6.68 10.76
CA PRO A 194 -23.16 -5.83 11.92
C PRO A 194 -22.71 -4.43 11.47
N ARG A 195 -23.15 -3.43 12.22
CA ARG A 195 -22.77 -2.03 11.95
C ARG A 195 -21.26 -1.89 11.86
N PRO A 196 -20.75 -1.00 11.01
CA PRO A 196 -19.32 -0.76 10.88
C PRO A 196 -18.69 -0.29 12.16
#